data_aea3d9d468dbc8b86e7565c5aabe83de
#
_entry.id   aea3d9d468dbc8b86e7565c5aabe83de
#
_cell.length_a   1.000
_cell.length_b   1.000
_cell.length_c   1.000
_cell.angle_alpha   90.00
_cell.angle_beta   90.00
_cell.angle_gamma   90.00
#
_symmetry.space_group_name_H-M   'P 1'
#
loop_
_entity.id
_entity.type
_entity.pdbx_description
1 polymer ?
#
loop_
_entity_poly.entity_id
_entity_poly.type
_entity_poly.pdbx_seq_one_letter_code
_entity_poly.pdbx_strand_id
1 'polypeptide(L)'
;INDIGQVSPQTGGFPVTVDTSAPGEVTGFIVSDNEGPKTGVLSNGDTTDDATPTISGKAEPGSVVHVYVNGQENGTAVADANGNWTYTTGSLADGEYTFTARAEDSAGNLGAENAGVTVTLDTSSVPVTIVRVMDDKGTVTGELKANDVTDDARPDIIGKAKAGSIVTIKDGSVVLGTVTADASGNWTFTPT
;
A
#
# COMPACT_ATOMS: atom_id res chain seq x y z
N ILE A 1 -41.19 45.20 28.58
CA ILE A 1 -42.29 46.21 28.47
C ILE A 1 -41.71 47.56 28.84
N ASN A 2 -42.10 48.62 28.10
CA ASN A 2 -41.73 49.96 28.46
C ASN A 2 -42.73 50.53 29.53
N ASP A 3 -42.49 51.75 30.01
CA ASP A 3 -43.25 52.39 31.10
C ASP A 3 -44.76 52.59 30.80
N ILE A 4 -45.17 52.41 29.53
CA ILE A 4 -46.58 52.48 29.10
C ILE A 4 -47.17 51.12 28.70
N GLY A 5 -46.49 50.03 29.09
CA GLY A 5 -46.99 48.66 28.90
C GLY A 5 -46.77 48.04 27.49
N GLN A 6 -46.03 48.73 26.63
CA GLN A 6 -45.69 48.19 25.31
C GLN A 6 -44.62 47.12 25.41
N VAL A 7 -44.81 45.98 24.73
CA VAL A 7 -43.81 44.92 24.56
C VAL A 7 -43.09 45.08 23.21
N SER A 8 -41.80 44.83 23.20
CA SER A 8 -41.05 44.72 21.94
C SER A 8 -41.60 43.58 21.10
N PRO A 9 -41.60 43.68 19.79
CA PRO A 9 -41.87 42.52 18.94
C PRO A 9 -40.97 41.36 19.36
N GLN A 10 -41.51 40.18 19.43
CA GLN A 10 -40.73 38.98 19.64
C GLN A 10 -39.80 38.77 18.44
N THR A 11 -38.51 38.67 18.69
CA THR A 11 -37.56 38.26 17.63
C THR A 11 -37.94 36.86 17.19
N GLY A 12 -37.88 36.61 15.89
CA GLY A 12 -38.07 35.25 15.33
C GLY A 12 -37.21 34.23 16.09
N GLY A 13 -37.75 33.06 16.35
CA GLY A 13 -36.99 31.99 16.98
C GLY A 13 -35.76 31.64 16.10
N PHE A 14 -34.64 31.35 16.72
CA PHE A 14 -33.43 30.82 16.07
C PHE A 14 -33.47 29.30 16.23
N PRO A 15 -33.88 28.53 15.21
CA PRO A 15 -33.93 27.07 15.33
C PRO A 15 -32.52 26.53 15.43
N VAL A 16 -32.28 25.67 16.39
CA VAL A 16 -31.04 24.92 16.56
C VAL A 16 -31.40 23.44 16.65
N THR A 17 -30.73 22.60 15.87
CA THR A 17 -30.81 21.15 16.01
C THR A 17 -29.61 20.68 16.82
N VAL A 18 -29.86 19.89 17.86
CA VAL A 18 -28.82 19.24 18.65
C VAL A 18 -28.73 17.80 18.16
N ASP A 19 -27.57 17.41 17.68
CA ASP A 19 -27.25 16.04 17.31
C ASP A 19 -26.14 15.52 18.22
N THR A 20 -26.40 14.40 18.87
CA THR A 20 -25.45 13.70 19.78
C THR A 20 -25.22 12.26 19.36
N SER A 21 -25.67 11.88 18.15
CA SER A 21 -25.54 10.53 17.62
C SER A 21 -24.26 10.43 16.79
N ALA A 22 -23.29 9.65 17.24
CA ALA A 22 -22.08 9.44 16.46
C ALA A 22 -22.34 8.55 15.23
N PRO A 23 -21.61 8.74 14.13
CA PRO A 23 -21.63 7.84 12.97
C PRO A 23 -21.30 6.40 13.35
N GLY A 24 -21.77 5.45 12.55
CA GLY A 24 -21.36 4.05 12.66
C GLY A 24 -19.86 3.88 12.36
N GLU A 25 -19.33 2.73 12.76
CA GLU A 25 -17.96 2.33 12.42
C GLU A 25 -17.74 2.30 10.89
N VAL A 26 -16.55 2.68 10.46
CA VAL A 26 -16.12 2.56 9.04
C VAL A 26 -16.15 1.09 8.62
N THR A 27 -16.78 0.82 7.48
CA THR A 27 -16.93 -0.53 6.92
C THR A 27 -16.22 -0.69 5.58
N GLY A 28 -15.99 -1.94 5.13
CA GLY A 28 -15.28 -2.18 3.87
C GLY A 28 -13.90 -1.53 3.82
N PHE A 29 -13.23 -1.44 4.96
CA PHE A 29 -11.91 -0.83 5.11
C PHE A 29 -10.87 -1.65 4.37
N ILE A 30 -10.13 -1.02 3.46
CA ILE A 30 -9.13 -1.63 2.58
C ILE A 30 -7.88 -0.77 2.61
N VAL A 31 -6.73 -1.42 2.73
CA VAL A 31 -5.40 -0.85 2.45
C VAL A 31 -4.91 -1.47 1.15
N SER A 32 -4.44 -0.66 0.21
CA SER A 32 -4.03 -1.10 -1.13
C SER A 32 -2.61 -0.66 -1.43
N ASP A 33 -1.87 -1.58 -2.04
CA ASP A 33 -0.58 -1.38 -2.68
C ASP A 33 -0.80 -1.08 -4.16
N ASN A 34 -0.29 0.03 -4.66
CA ASN A 34 -0.37 0.46 -6.06
C ASN A 34 1.01 0.68 -6.71
N GLU A 35 2.08 0.26 -6.03
CA GLU A 35 3.46 0.38 -6.50
C GLU A 35 4.09 -0.99 -6.77
N GLY A 36 5.21 -0.97 -7.52
CA GLY A 36 6.01 -2.16 -7.77
C GLY A 36 5.35 -3.24 -8.65
N PRO A 37 5.94 -4.44 -8.66
CA PRO A 37 5.46 -5.56 -9.49
C PRO A 37 4.31 -6.36 -8.84
N LYS A 38 4.08 -6.21 -7.54
CA LYS A 38 3.03 -6.89 -6.79
C LYS A 38 2.12 -5.85 -6.17
N THR A 39 0.97 -5.64 -6.77
CA THR A 39 -0.02 -4.65 -6.34
C THR A 39 -1.32 -5.32 -5.92
N GLY A 40 -2.15 -4.62 -5.17
CA GLY A 40 -3.49 -5.05 -4.79
C GLY A 40 -3.84 -4.79 -3.34
N VAL A 41 -4.89 -5.46 -2.87
CA VAL A 41 -5.36 -5.33 -1.48
C VAL A 41 -4.40 -6.03 -0.53
N LEU A 42 -4.04 -5.32 0.54
CA LEU A 42 -3.19 -5.81 1.61
C LEU A 42 -4.03 -6.38 2.77
N SER A 43 -3.55 -7.47 3.32
CA SER A 43 -4.10 -8.14 4.51
C SER A 43 -3.15 -7.99 5.70
N ASN A 44 -3.64 -8.31 6.90
CA ASN A 44 -2.79 -8.32 8.10
C ASN A 44 -1.56 -9.21 7.93
N GLY A 45 -0.38 -8.65 8.17
CA GLY A 45 0.90 -9.33 8.07
C GLY A 45 1.52 -9.33 6.67
N ASP A 46 0.87 -8.73 5.67
CA ASP A 46 1.46 -8.58 4.34
C ASP A 46 2.64 -7.60 4.36
N THR A 47 3.54 -7.77 3.38
CA THR A 47 4.64 -6.84 3.12
C THR A 47 4.40 -6.13 1.79
N THR A 48 4.62 -4.82 1.76
CA THR A 48 4.44 -3.94 0.61
C THR A 48 5.69 -3.11 0.36
N ASP A 49 5.96 -2.77 -0.90
CA ASP A 49 6.97 -1.79 -1.31
C ASP A 49 6.37 -0.40 -1.61
N ASP A 50 5.04 -0.26 -1.45
CA ASP A 50 4.34 1.01 -1.60
C ASP A 50 4.54 1.92 -0.37
N ALA A 51 5.38 2.95 -0.53
CA ALA A 51 5.63 3.94 0.53
C ALA A 51 4.44 4.87 0.79
N THR A 52 3.43 4.86 -0.07
CA THR A 52 2.25 5.74 -0.02
C THR A 52 0.94 4.95 -0.18
N PRO A 53 0.68 3.92 0.65
CA PRO A 53 -0.48 3.06 0.48
C PRO A 53 -1.78 3.85 0.47
N THR A 54 -2.72 3.38 -0.34
CA THR A 54 -4.05 3.99 -0.46
C THR A 54 -5.03 3.23 0.41
N ILE A 55 -5.75 3.98 1.25
CA ILE A 55 -6.75 3.49 2.18
C ILE A 55 -8.13 3.90 1.69
N SER A 56 -9.09 3.00 1.73
CA SER A 56 -10.46 3.26 1.28
C SER A 56 -11.48 2.50 2.11
N GLY A 57 -12.72 2.91 2.00
CA GLY A 57 -13.81 2.24 2.70
C GLY A 57 -15.15 2.94 2.52
N LYS A 58 -16.07 2.63 3.43
CA LYS A 58 -17.39 3.27 3.50
C LYS A 58 -17.65 3.84 4.90
N ALA A 59 -18.23 5.03 4.91
CA ALA A 59 -18.68 5.73 6.10
C ALA A 59 -20.03 6.36 5.84
N GLU A 60 -20.60 7.06 6.81
CA GLU A 60 -21.83 7.83 6.62
C GLU A 60 -21.62 8.90 5.54
N PRO A 61 -22.55 9.03 4.55
CA PRO A 61 -22.44 10.04 3.51
C PRO A 61 -22.26 11.45 4.06
N GLY A 62 -21.21 12.15 3.58
CA GLY A 62 -20.88 13.50 4.01
C GLY A 62 -20.07 13.60 5.30
N SER A 63 -19.82 12.49 6.00
CA SER A 63 -18.96 12.48 7.18
C SER A 63 -17.49 12.73 6.80
N VAL A 64 -16.73 13.25 7.75
CA VAL A 64 -15.26 13.36 7.66
C VAL A 64 -14.67 12.08 8.23
N VAL A 65 -13.85 11.41 7.45
CA VAL A 65 -13.14 10.19 7.89
C VAL A 65 -11.72 10.56 8.29
N HIS A 66 -11.39 10.37 9.54
CA HIS A 66 -10.04 10.51 10.10
C HIS A 66 -9.29 9.20 9.94
N VAL A 67 -8.14 9.25 9.27
CA VAL A 67 -7.25 8.10 9.05
C VAL A 67 -6.08 8.17 10.01
N TYR A 68 -5.81 7.07 10.68
CA TYR A 68 -4.72 6.94 11.65
C TYR A 68 -3.67 5.95 11.17
N VAL A 69 -2.41 6.26 11.47
CA VAL A 69 -1.25 5.41 11.24
C VAL A 69 -0.56 5.22 12.58
N ASN A 70 -0.48 3.99 13.07
CA ASN A 70 0.03 3.66 14.40
C ASN A 70 -0.61 4.50 15.52
N GLY A 71 -1.94 4.73 15.43
CA GLY A 71 -2.72 5.50 16.41
C GLY A 71 -2.52 7.02 16.35
N GLN A 72 -1.73 7.53 15.41
CA GLN A 72 -1.59 8.98 15.17
C GLN A 72 -2.41 9.36 13.93
N GLU A 73 -3.18 10.45 14.03
CA GLU A 73 -3.90 10.96 12.85
C GLU A 73 -2.95 11.36 11.75
N ASN A 74 -3.14 10.78 10.57
CA ASN A 74 -2.31 11.01 9.37
C ASN A 74 -3.00 11.97 8.40
N GLY A 75 -4.34 12.01 8.41
CA GLY A 75 -5.14 12.92 7.61
C GLY A 75 -6.60 12.53 7.52
N THR A 76 -7.33 13.22 6.67
CA THR A 76 -8.79 13.06 6.55
C THR A 76 -9.23 12.91 5.10
N ALA A 77 -10.39 12.28 4.93
CA ALA A 77 -11.14 12.21 3.66
C ALA A 77 -12.61 12.50 3.93
N VAL A 78 -13.37 12.91 2.91
CA VAL A 78 -14.81 13.11 3.02
C VAL A 78 -15.52 11.96 2.30
N ALA A 79 -16.49 11.34 2.98
CA ALA A 79 -17.34 10.32 2.38
C ALA A 79 -18.29 10.95 1.34
N ASP A 80 -18.33 10.40 0.14
CA ASP A 80 -19.21 10.85 -0.94
C ASP A 80 -20.70 10.58 -0.64
N ALA A 81 -21.60 10.95 -1.55
CA ALA A 81 -23.04 10.73 -1.39
C ALA A 81 -23.44 9.24 -1.29
N ASN A 82 -22.56 8.31 -1.68
CA ASN A 82 -22.73 6.86 -1.55
C ASN A 82 -21.98 6.30 -0.34
N GLY A 83 -21.36 7.17 0.46
CA GLY A 83 -20.54 6.82 1.62
C GLY A 83 -19.13 6.34 1.29
N ASN A 84 -18.68 6.37 0.01
CA ASN A 84 -17.32 5.94 -0.32
C ASN A 84 -16.32 7.05 -0.01
N TRP A 85 -15.15 6.64 0.47
CA TRP A 85 -14.03 7.55 0.70
C TRP A 85 -12.71 6.87 0.33
N THR A 86 -11.71 7.67 0.06
CA THR A 86 -10.34 7.22 -0.20
C THR A 86 -9.35 8.23 0.33
N TYR A 87 -8.22 7.76 0.80
CA TYR A 87 -7.11 8.53 1.33
C TYR A 87 -5.79 7.87 0.96
N THR A 88 -4.84 8.63 0.43
CA THR A 88 -3.47 8.14 0.18
C THR A 88 -2.55 8.78 1.22
N THR A 89 -1.74 7.98 1.89
CA THR A 89 -0.82 8.48 2.92
C THR A 89 0.28 9.34 2.30
N GLY A 90 0.92 10.17 3.10
CA GLY A 90 2.25 10.70 2.77
C GLY A 90 3.27 9.56 2.76
N SER A 91 4.48 9.83 2.22
CA SER A 91 5.54 8.82 2.19
C SER A 91 5.93 8.37 3.60
N LEU A 92 5.84 7.06 3.82
CA LEU A 92 6.23 6.37 5.03
C LEU A 92 7.63 5.75 4.86
N ALA A 93 8.37 5.59 5.94
CA ALA A 93 9.64 4.85 5.95
C ALA A 93 9.41 3.34 6.09
N ASP A 94 10.45 2.53 5.86
CA ASP A 94 10.37 1.09 6.14
C ASP A 94 10.01 0.83 7.62
N GLY A 95 9.09 -0.12 7.86
CA GLY A 95 8.60 -0.42 9.19
C GLY A 95 7.23 -1.09 9.22
N GLU A 96 6.75 -1.41 10.41
CA GLU A 96 5.40 -1.96 10.61
C GLU A 96 4.40 -0.84 10.87
N TYR A 97 3.25 -0.87 10.18
CA TYR A 97 2.20 0.12 10.28
C TYR A 97 0.84 -0.51 10.46
N THR A 98 0.09 0.00 11.44
CA THR A 98 -1.33 -0.31 11.61
C THR A 98 -2.15 0.90 11.16
N PHE A 99 -3.00 0.67 10.17
CA PHE A 99 -3.93 1.67 9.62
C PHE A 99 -5.31 1.46 10.20
N THR A 100 -5.92 2.53 10.72
CA THR A 100 -7.28 2.54 11.24
C THR A 100 -8.02 3.79 10.77
N ALA A 101 -9.34 3.83 10.92
CA ALA A 101 -10.15 4.99 10.59
C ALA A 101 -11.37 5.14 11.50
N ARG A 102 -11.85 6.40 11.63
CA ARG A 102 -13.09 6.77 12.34
C ARG A 102 -13.83 7.81 11.50
N ALA A 103 -15.15 7.79 11.57
CA ALA A 103 -15.98 8.82 10.94
C ALA A 103 -16.41 9.88 11.96
N GLU A 104 -16.49 11.14 11.53
CA GLU A 104 -17.01 12.28 12.28
C GLU A 104 -18.16 12.90 11.48
N ASP A 105 -19.31 13.13 12.11
CA ASP A 105 -20.46 13.78 11.50
C ASP A 105 -20.35 15.31 11.46
N SER A 106 -21.36 15.96 10.88
CA SER A 106 -21.40 17.42 10.77
C SER A 106 -21.61 18.15 12.11
N ALA A 107 -22.00 17.43 13.18
CA ALA A 107 -22.17 17.96 14.53
C ALA A 107 -20.89 17.80 15.37
N GLY A 108 -19.86 17.09 14.86
CA GLY A 108 -18.61 16.81 15.55
C GLY A 108 -18.65 15.55 16.43
N ASN A 109 -19.66 14.68 16.25
CA ASN A 109 -19.70 13.42 16.97
C ASN A 109 -18.78 12.41 16.26
N LEU A 110 -17.85 11.81 17.01
CA LEU A 110 -16.84 10.89 16.49
C LEU A 110 -17.24 9.43 16.71
N GLY A 111 -17.33 8.65 15.65
CA GLY A 111 -17.65 7.24 15.66
C GLY A 111 -16.56 6.34 16.25
N ALA A 112 -16.84 5.05 16.35
CA ALA A 112 -15.87 4.05 16.80
C ALA A 112 -14.75 3.86 15.76
N GLU A 113 -13.56 3.51 16.24
CA GLU A 113 -12.44 3.14 15.41
C GLU A 113 -12.59 1.69 14.92
N ASN A 114 -12.29 1.43 13.65
CA ASN A 114 -12.34 0.08 13.08
C ASN A 114 -11.17 -0.79 13.57
N ALA A 115 -11.25 -2.10 13.30
CA ALA A 115 -10.21 -3.07 13.69
C ALA A 115 -8.84 -2.84 13.01
N GLY A 116 -8.82 -2.12 11.89
CA GLY A 116 -7.60 -1.78 11.16
C GLY A 116 -6.95 -2.93 10.39
N VAL A 117 -5.85 -2.58 9.70
CA VAL A 117 -4.99 -3.50 8.97
C VAL A 117 -3.54 -3.18 9.30
N THR A 118 -2.75 -4.20 9.66
CA THR A 118 -1.31 -4.07 9.96
C THR A 118 -0.50 -4.67 8.82
N VAL A 119 0.45 -3.91 8.28
CA VAL A 119 1.35 -4.33 7.19
C VAL A 119 2.78 -3.93 7.49
N THR A 120 3.74 -4.59 6.84
CA THR A 120 5.16 -4.22 6.88
C THR A 120 5.52 -3.50 5.58
N LEU A 121 6.03 -2.28 5.69
CA LEU A 121 6.60 -1.54 4.58
C LEU A 121 8.10 -1.87 4.46
N ASP A 122 8.52 -2.36 3.30
CA ASP A 122 9.93 -2.66 2.94
C ASP A 122 10.18 -2.19 1.50
N THR A 123 10.65 -0.96 1.35
CA THR A 123 10.99 -0.34 0.05
C THR A 123 12.43 -0.67 -0.38
N SER A 124 13.13 -1.48 0.40
CA SER A 124 14.52 -1.82 0.13
C SER A 124 14.66 -2.64 -1.15
N SER A 125 15.52 -2.18 -2.06
CA SER A 125 15.83 -2.93 -3.27
C SER A 125 16.53 -4.25 -2.93
N VAL A 126 16.11 -5.32 -3.57
CA VAL A 126 16.74 -6.63 -3.43
C VAL A 126 17.99 -6.66 -4.31
N PRO A 127 19.22 -6.73 -3.76
CA PRO A 127 20.42 -6.82 -4.57
C PRO A 127 20.44 -8.16 -5.31
N VAL A 128 20.61 -8.09 -6.63
CA VAL A 128 20.77 -9.26 -7.51
C VAL A 128 22.18 -9.23 -8.08
N THR A 129 22.87 -10.36 -8.03
CA THR A 129 24.20 -10.51 -8.64
C THR A 129 24.23 -11.71 -9.58
N ILE A 130 24.84 -11.53 -10.75
CA ILE A 130 25.27 -12.66 -11.58
C ILE A 130 26.64 -13.07 -11.05
N VAL A 131 26.76 -14.32 -10.61
CA VAL A 131 28.01 -14.88 -10.11
C VAL A 131 28.85 -15.45 -11.26
N ARG A 132 28.19 -16.15 -12.20
CA ARG A 132 28.84 -16.76 -13.37
C ARG A 132 27.81 -17.07 -14.45
N VAL A 133 28.35 -17.22 -15.68
CA VAL A 133 27.64 -17.77 -16.82
C VAL A 133 28.41 -19.01 -17.26
N MET A 134 27.70 -20.11 -17.53
CA MET A 134 28.33 -21.42 -17.83
C MET A 134 27.94 -21.87 -19.22
N ASP A 135 28.98 -22.30 -19.98
CA ASP A 135 28.85 -23.05 -21.22
C ASP A 135 28.88 -24.55 -20.87
N ASP A 136 27.84 -25.29 -21.22
CA ASP A 136 27.75 -26.74 -21.00
C ASP A 136 27.65 -27.52 -22.32
N LYS A 137 27.92 -26.88 -23.46
CA LYS A 137 27.84 -27.48 -24.81
C LYS A 137 29.20 -27.52 -25.52
N GLY A 138 29.22 -28.35 -26.53
CA GLY A 138 30.39 -28.46 -27.42
C GLY A 138 31.64 -29.10 -26.81
N THR A 139 32.79 -28.73 -27.33
CA THR A 139 34.09 -29.29 -26.94
C THR A 139 34.85 -28.43 -25.93
N VAL A 140 34.45 -27.17 -25.78
CA VAL A 140 35.01 -26.23 -24.82
C VAL A 140 33.87 -25.78 -23.90
N THR A 141 33.91 -26.25 -22.69
CA THR A 141 32.88 -25.97 -21.69
C THR A 141 33.50 -25.31 -20.46
N GLY A 142 32.67 -24.63 -19.67
CA GLY A 142 33.07 -24.01 -18.40
C GLY A 142 32.54 -22.62 -18.19
N GLU A 143 33.15 -21.88 -17.26
CA GLU A 143 32.75 -20.52 -16.92
C GLU A 143 33.16 -19.54 -18.04
N LEU A 144 32.15 -18.80 -18.55
CA LEU A 144 32.33 -17.73 -19.52
C LEU A 144 32.71 -16.41 -18.83
N LYS A 145 33.70 -15.72 -19.41
CA LYS A 145 34.11 -14.37 -19.02
C LYS A 145 33.54 -13.34 -20.00
N ALA A 146 33.58 -12.08 -19.62
CA ALA A 146 33.18 -11.00 -20.50
C ALA A 146 34.00 -11.03 -21.82
N ASN A 147 33.29 -11.00 -22.95
CA ASN A 147 33.77 -11.09 -24.32
C ASN A 147 34.22 -12.49 -24.77
N ASP A 148 34.03 -13.54 -23.98
CA ASP A 148 34.21 -14.91 -24.46
C ASP A 148 33.17 -15.23 -25.55
N VAL A 149 33.54 -16.17 -26.42
CA VAL A 149 32.68 -16.71 -27.48
C VAL A 149 32.28 -18.12 -27.08
N THR A 150 30.98 -18.43 -27.16
CA THR A 150 30.42 -19.74 -26.83
C THR A 150 29.66 -20.30 -28.03
N ASP A 151 29.63 -21.62 -28.17
CA ASP A 151 28.74 -22.36 -29.06
C ASP A 151 27.45 -22.84 -28.33
N ASP A 152 27.33 -22.53 -27.02
CA ASP A 152 26.11 -22.75 -26.25
C ASP A 152 25.11 -21.63 -26.52
N ALA A 153 24.03 -21.95 -27.25
CA ALA A 153 22.94 -21.02 -27.51
C ALA A 153 22.08 -20.74 -26.27
N ARG A 154 22.28 -21.48 -25.17
CA ARG A 154 21.45 -21.43 -23.95
C ARG A 154 22.29 -21.56 -22.68
N PRO A 155 23.30 -20.70 -22.49
CA PRO A 155 24.21 -20.80 -21.35
C PRO A 155 23.44 -20.59 -20.02
N ASP A 156 23.86 -21.35 -19.01
CA ASP A 156 23.29 -21.19 -17.66
C ASP A 156 23.77 -19.91 -16.99
N ILE A 157 22.86 -19.08 -16.59
CA ILE A 157 23.12 -17.85 -15.84
C ILE A 157 22.86 -18.16 -14.35
N ILE A 158 23.89 -18.02 -13.52
CA ILE A 158 23.88 -18.39 -12.12
C ILE A 158 24.16 -17.15 -11.27
N GLY A 159 23.36 -16.95 -10.24
CA GLY A 159 23.49 -15.77 -9.40
C GLY A 159 22.99 -15.93 -7.99
N LYS A 160 22.96 -14.78 -7.29
CA LYS A 160 22.42 -14.66 -5.95
C LYS A 160 21.45 -13.49 -5.86
N ALA A 161 20.43 -13.67 -5.01
CA ALA A 161 19.44 -12.68 -4.66
C ALA A 161 18.94 -12.96 -3.23
N LYS A 162 18.05 -12.12 -2.69
CA LYS A 162 17.36 -12.41 -1.41
C LYS A 162 16.57 -13.73 -1.56
N ALA A 163 16.65 -14.61 -0.56
CA ALA A 163 15.90 -15.87 -0.57
C ALA A 163 14.39 -15.63 -0.83
N GLY A 164 13.81 -16.41 -1.75
CA GLY A 164 12.41 -16.31 -2.14
C GLY A 164 12.08 -15.17 -3.10
N SER A 165 13.02 -14.28 -3.44
CA SER A 165 12.76 -13.22 -4.42
C SER A 165 12.66 -13.77 -5.84
N ILE A 166 11.85 -13.09 -6.67
CA ILE A 166 11.74 -13.38 -8.10
C ILE A 166 12.78 -12.53 -8.84
N VAL A 167 13.67 -13.21 -9.55
CA VAL A 167 14.69 -12.59 -10.41
C VAL A 167 14.20 -12.58 -11.84
N THR A 168 14.14 -11.40 -12.47
CA THR A 168 13.81 -11.25 -13.88
C THR A 168 15.10 -11.12 -14.69
N ILE A 169 15.29 -12.00 -15.67
CA ILE A 169 16.46 -12.02 -16.54
C ILE A 169 16.10 -11.32 -17.85
N LYS A 170 16.98 -10.40 -18.28
CA LYS A 170 16.80 -9.62 -19.51
C LYS A 170 18.05 -9.65 -20.37
N ASP A 171 17.86 -9.58 -21.69
CA ASP A 171 18.88 -9.22 -22.67
C ASP A 171 18.51 -7.83 -23.24
N GLY A 172 19.27 -6.81 -22.86
CA GLY A 172 18.89 -5.42 -23.10
C GLY A 172 17.51 -5.08 -22.48
N SER A 173 16.52 -4.77 -23.32
CA SER A 173 15.13 -4.50 -22.90
C SER A 173 14.22 -5.73 -22.95
N VAL A 174 14.68 -6.84 -23.53
CA VAL A 174 13.88 -8.06 -23.72
C VAL A 174 13.93 -8.92 -22.48
N VAL A 175 12.76 -9.30 -21.93
CA VAL A 175 12.65 -10.24 -20.82
C VAL A 175 12.82 -11.67 -21.37
N LEU A 176 13.86 -12.37 -20.91
CA LEU A 176 14.11 -13.78 -21.25
C LEU A 176 13.32 -14.74 -20.37
N GLY A 177 13.03 -14.34 -19.13
CA GLY A 177 12.25 -15.13 -18.19
C GLY A 177 12.47 -14.71 -16.75
N THR A 178 11.88 -15.50 -15.83
CA THR A 178 12.00 -15.28 -14.38
C THR A 178 12.39 -16.58 -13.67
N VAL A 179 13.05 -16.45 -12.52
CA VAL A 179 13.40 -17.56 -11.63
C VAL A 179 13.27 -17.11 -10.17
N THR A 180 12.90 -18.02 -9.27
CA THR A 180 12.85 -17.73 -7.83
C THR A 180 14.14 -18.16 -7.16
N ALA A 181 14.74 -17.27 -6.36
CA ALA A 181 15.89 -17.60 -5.55
C ALA A 181 15.53 -18.61 -4.44
N ASP A 182 16.37 -19.63 -4.25
CA ASP A 182 16.18 -20.66 -3.22
C ASP A 182 16.34 -20.12 -1.79
N ALA A 183 16.13 -20.96 -0.79
CA ALA A 183 16.25 -20.60 0.62
C ALA A 183 17.65 -20.09 1.03
N SER A 184 18.69 -20.35 0.21
CA SER A 184 20.06 -19.86 0.38
C SER A 184 20.38 -18.65 -0.49
N GLY A 185 19.36 -18.14 -1.22
CA GLY A 185 19.49 -17.01 -2.15
C GLY A 185 20.16 -17.35 -3.47
N ASN A 186 20.35 -18.61 -3.83
CA ASN A 186 20.91 -18.96 -5.14
C ASN A 186 19.81 -19.08 -6.18
N TRP A 187 20.13 -18.73 -7.41
CA TRP A 187 19.24 -18.93 -8.55
C TRP A 187 20.03 -19.35 -9.79
N THR A 188 19.41 -20.13 -10.66
CA THR A 188 19.96 -20.52 -11.96
C THR A 188 18.85 -20.37 -12.99
N PHE A 189 19.18 -19.77 -14.12
CA PHE A 189 18.28 -19.57 -15.25
C PHE A 189 18.95 -20.02 -16.55
N THR A 190 18.28 -20.90 -17.29
CA THR A 190 18.68 -21.34 -18.64
C THR A 190 17.72 -20.71 -19.65
N PRO A 191 18.16 -19.89 -20.61
CA PRO A 191 17.29 -19.32 -21.66
C PRO A 191 16.60 -20.41 -22.48
N THR A 192 15.37 -20.15 -22.96
CA THR A 192 14.60 -21.10 -23.80
C THR A 192 14.85 -20.88 -25.28
#